data_d6c11c371f820a2ea248885c169bc4e4
#
_entry.id   d6c11c371f820a2ea248885c169bc4e4
#
_cell.length_a   1.000
_cell.length_b   1.000
_cell.length_c   1.000
_cell.angle_alpha   90.00
_cell.angle_beta   90.00
_cell.angle_gamma   90.00
#
_symmetry.space_group_name_H-M   'P 1'
#
loop_
_entity.id
_entity.type
_entity.pdbx_description
1 polymer ?
#
loop_
_entity_poly.entity_id
_entity_poly.type
_entity_poly.pdbx_seq_one_letter_code
_entity_poly.pdbx_strand_id
1 'polypeptide(L)'
;MLNIEELKFDERGLIPAVVVDSITKKVLTVAYMNKESLRISMEKGLTCFFSRSRGELWLKGETSGNFQHIVSITADCDNDALTVVVEKDGPACHTGTDSCFTKPVYQSSELSEFSLDGLYSLLLDRRAKMPEGSYTTYLFEKGIDKILKKVGEECTEVIIAGKADDKRETVYEIADLAYHVMVLTTEMGITVEDVHRELASRHVIDHKVKQEKMT
;
A
#
# COMPACT_ATOMS: atom_id res chain seq x y z
N MET A 1 -10.54 -7.33 -22.94
CA MET A 1 -11.06 -6.50 -21.85
C MET A 1 -12.58 -6.56 -21.90
N LEU A 2 -13.26 -6.62 -20.74
CA LEU A 2 -14.72 -6.64 -20.64
C LEU A 2 -15.30 -5.32 -21.20
N ASN A 3 -16.41 -5.39 -21.91
CA ASN A 3 -17.07 -4.19 -22.41
C ASN A 3 -17.96 -3.58 -21.31
N ILE A 4 -18.09 -2.25 -21.26
CA ILE A 4 -18.98 -1.54 -20.32
C ILE A 4 -20.44 -2.04 -20.45
N GLU A 5 -20.87 -2.45 -21.63
CA GLU A 5 -22.21 -2.94 -21.89
C GLU A 5 -22.50 -4.33 -21.26
N GLU A 6 -21.44 -5.04 -20.83
CA GLU A 6 -21.54 -6.33 -20.13
C GLU A 6 -21.69 -6.16 -18.62
N LEU A 7 -21.48 -4.93 -18.11
CA LEU A 7 -21.65 -4.61 -16.69
C LEU A 7 -23.11 -4.52 -16.31
N LYS A 8 -23.43 -4.98 -15.12
CA LYS A 8 -24.77 -4.94 -14.53
C LYS A 8 -24.90 -3.75 -13.58
N PHE A 9 -25.62 -2.76 -14.01
CA PHE A 9 -25.96 -1.61 -13.19
C PHE A 9 -27.29 -1.87 -12.45
N ASP A 10 -27.43 -1.28 -11.26
CA ASP A 10 -28.67 -1.35 -10.49
C ASP A 10 -29.84 -0.63 -11.22
N GLU A 11 -31.03 -0.67 -10.61
CA GLU A 11 -32.25 -0.04 -11.15
C GLU A 11 -32.12 1.48 -11.38
N ARG A 12 -31.14 2.11 -10.74
CA ARG A 12 -30.82 3.54 -10.88
C ARG A 12 -29.71 3.79 -11.91
N GLY A 13 -29.25 2.74 -12.57
CA GLY A 13 -28.12 2.80 -13.52
C GLY A 13 -26.76 3.00 -12.84
N LEU A 14 -26.59 2.55 -11.59
CA LEU A 14 -25.37 2.70 -10.81
C LEU A 14 -24.72 1.34 -10.54
N ILE A 15 -23.39 1.34 -10.48
CA ILE A 15 -22.55 0.22 -10.07
C ILE A 15 -21.63 0.67 -8.94
N PRO A 16 -21.49 -0.09 -7.84
CA PRO A 16 -20.55 0.22 -6.78
C PRO A 16 -19.11 0.05 -7.27
N ALA A 17 -18.25 0.96 -6.84
CA ALA A 17 -16.83 0.97 -7.14
C ALA A 17 -16.02 1.05 -5.85
N VAL A 18 -15.30 -0.02 -5.54
CA VAL A 18 -14.36 -0.09 -4.41
C VAL A 18 -13.03 0.47 -4.89
N VAL A 19 -12.65 1.63 -4.38
CA VAL A 19 -11.40 2.30 -4.74
C VAL A 19 -10.28 1.83 -3.82
N VAL A 20 -9.19 1.35 -4.40
CA VAL A 20 -8.06 0.73 -3.71
C VAL A 20 -6.77 1.45 -4.08
N ASP A 21 -5.96 1.78 -3.09
CA ASP A 21 -4.62 2.33 -3.30
C ASP A 21 -3.69 1.30 -3.94
N SER A 22 -2.98 1.68 -4.99
CA SER A 22 -2.10 0.76 -5.75
C SER A 22 -0.88 0.33 -4.95
N ILE A 23 -0.42 1.13 -3.99
CA ILE A 23 0.76 0.92 -3.18
C ILE A 23 0.40 0.16 -1.91
N THR A 24 -0.44 0.76 -1.07
CA THR A 24 -0.76 0.22 0.26
C THR A 24 -1.81 -0.88 0.24
N LYS A 25 -2.52 -1.06 -0.88
CA LYS A 25 -3.67 -1.97 -1.04
C LYS A 25 -4.85 -1.65 -0.10
N LYS A 26 -4.83 -0.51 0.56
CA LYS A 26 -5.94 -0.05 1.41
C LYS A 26 -7.13 0.33 0.57
N VAL A 27 -8.33 -0.02 1.03
CA VAL A 27 -9.57 0.51 0.50
C VAL A 27 -9.68 1.99 0.88
N LEU A 28 -9.74 2.85 -0.12
CA LEU A 28 -9.80 4.31 0.07
C LEU A 28 -11.23 4.80 0.29
N THR A 29 -12.15 4.31 -0.53
CA THR A 29 -13.57 4.66 -0.46
C THR A 29 -14.41 3.63 -1.23
N VAL A 30 -15.71 3.63 -0.99
CA VAL A 30 -16.71 3.04 -1.89
C VAL A 30 -17.51 4.18 -2.49
N ALA A 31 -17.51 4.28 -3.80
CA ALA A 31 -18.27 5.27 -4.57
C ALA A 31 -19.19 4.55 -5.56
N TYR A 32 -19.97 5.30 -6.31
CA TYR A 32 -20.84 4.77 -7.34
C TYR A 32 -20.49 5.38 -8.69
N MET A 33 -20.58 4.55 -9.72
CA MET A 33 -20.37 4.96 -11.09
C MET A 33 -21.62 4.64 -11.92
N ASN A 34 -21.91 5.49 -12.90
CA ASN A 34 -22.83 5.18 -14.00
C ASN A 34 -22.01 4.97 -15.29
N LYS A 35 -22.66 4.60 -16.39
CA LYS A 35 -21.97 4.38 -17.67
C LYS A 35 -21.16 5.59 -18.13
N GLU A 36 -21.69 6.80 -17.89
CA GLU A 36 -21.04 8.05 -18.28
C GLU A 36 -19.79 8.34 -17.45
N SER A 37 -19.89 8.27 -16.10
CA SER A 37 -18.74 8.46 -15.21
C SER A 37 -17.63 7.44 -15.47
N LEU A 38 -18.01 6.20 -15.81
CA LEU A 38 -17.04 5.16 -16.14
C LEU A 38 -16.31 5.45 -17.45
N ARG A 39 -17.02 5.93 -18.51
CA ARG A 39 -16.39 6.35 -19.75
C ARG A 39 -15.43 7.52 -19.53
N ILE A 40 -15.87 8.55 -18.80
CA ILE A 40 -15.02 9.70 -18.47
C ILE A 40 -13.78 9.25 -17.68
N SER A 41 -13.93 8.33 -16.76
CA SER A 41 -12.81 7.77 -15.98
C SER A 41 -11.79 7.08 -16.88
N MET A 42 -12.25 6.26 -17.81
CA MET A 42 -11.37 5.55 -18.75
C MET A 42 -10.69 6.51 -19.75
N GLU A 43 -11.39 7.54 -20.22
CA GLU A 43 -10.86 8.53 -21.17
C GLU A 43 -9.80 9.43 -20.52
N LYS A 44 -10.05 9.86 -19.27
CA LYS A 44 -9.14 10.77 -18.55
C LYS A 44 -8.05 10.07 -17.78
N GLY A 45 -8.17 8.76 -17.53
CA GLY A 45 -7.31 8.05 -16.60
C GLY A 45 -7.46 8.52 -15.14
N LEU A 46 -8.55 9.21 -14.81
CA LEU A 46 -8.85 9.78 -13.49
C LEU A 46 -10.22 9.32 -13.01
N THR A 47 -10.38 9.09 -11.71
CA THR A 47 -11.65 8.62 -11.18
C THR A 47 -12.73 9.70 -11.26
N CYS A 48 -13.81 9.39 -11.98
CA CYS A 48 -15.04 10.16 -12.04
C CYS A 48 -16.19 9.28 -11.47
N PHE A 49 -16.91 9.79 -10.50
CA PHE A 49 -17.98 9.08 -9.82
C PHE A 49 -19.33 9.75 -10.08
N PHE A 50 -20.42 9.06 -9.72
CA PHE A 50 -21.75 9.61 -9.65
C PHE A 50 -22.14 9.85 -8.19
N SER A 51 -22.39 11.11 -7.84
CA SER A 51 -22.86 11.48 -6.50
C SER A 51 -24.33 11.17 -6.33
N ARG A 52 -24.66 10.15 -5.54
CA ARG A 52 -26.07 9.75 -5.27
C ARG A 52 -26.89 10.84 -4.57
N SER A 53 -26.25 11.67 -3.75
CA SER A 53 -26.93 12.74 -3.01
C SER A 53 -27.17 14.00 -3.83
N ARG A 54 -26.25 14.31 -4.78
CA ARG A 54 -26.36 15.48 -5.65
C ARG A 54 -26.97 15.18 -7.00
N GLY A 55 -27.00 13.90 -7.41
CA GLY A 55 -27.51 13.49 -8.71
C GLY A 55 -26.62 13.90 -9.89
N GLU A 56 -25.32 14.09 -9.67
CA GLU A 56 -24.38 14.64 -10.67
C GLU A 56 -23.06 13.88 -10.72
N LEU A 57 -22.33 14.06 -11.80
CA LEU A 57 -20.97 13.54 -11.95
C LEU A 57 -20.01 14.33 -11.06
N TRP A 58 -19.00 13.62 -10.57
CA TRP A 58 -17.98 14.19 -9.70
C TRP A 58 -16.60 13.62 -10.05
N LEU A 59 -15.74 14.46 -10.58
CA LEU A 59 -14.34 14.14 -10.81
C LEU A 59 -13.60 14.27 -9.48
N LYS A 60 -13.05 13.16 -8.98
CA LYS A 60 -12.29 13.17 -7.72
C LYS A 60 -11.03 14.01 -7.87
N GLY A 61 -10.87 14.96 -6.97
CA GLY A 61 -9.72 15.88 -6.98
C GLY A 61 -10.00 17.23 -7.63
N GLU A 62 -11.10 17.44 -8.34
CA GLU A 62 -11.38 18.69 -9.04
C GLU A 62 -11.36 19.95 -8.16
N THR A 63 -11.73 19.81 -6.88
CA THR A 63 -11.73 20.91 -5.91
C THR A 63 -10.49 20.92 -5.01
N SER A 64 -9.99 19.72 -4.64
CA SER A 64 -8.91 19.58 -3.64
C SER A 64 -7.51 19.47 -4.25
N GLY A 65 -7.39 19.22 -5.55
CA GLY A 65 -6.14 18.87 -6.21
C GLY A 65 -5.69 17.41 -5.96
N ASN A 66 -6.37 16.67 -5.07
CA ASN A 66 -6.02 15.27 -4.76
C ASN A 66 -6.71 14.35 -5.75
N PHE A 67 -6.16 14.23 -6.95
CA PHE A 67 -6.66 13.33 -7.98
C PHE A 67 -6.34 11.87 -7.66
N GLN A 68 -7.02 10.98 -8.36
CA GLN A 68 -6.78 9.53 -8.30
C GLN A 68 -6.58 9.04 -9.73
N HIS A 69 -5.33 8.69 -10.07
CA HIS A 69 -4.93 8.18 -11.36
C HIS A 69 -5.23 6.69 -11.43
N ILE A 70 -5.97 6.26 -12.44
CA ILE A 70 -6.46 4.89 -12.56
C ILE A 70 -5.33 3.99 -13.09
N VAL A 71 -5.00 2.98 -12.31
CA VAL A 71 -4.10 1.89 -12.72
C VAL A 71 -4.90 0.78 -13.41
N SER A 72 -6.06 0.40 -12.83
CA SER A 72 -6.95 -0.60 -13.41
C SER A 72 -8.38 -0.46 -12.89
N ILE A 73 -9.33 -0.93 -13.71
CA ILE A 73 -10.72 -1.13 -13.32
C ILE A 73 -11.06 -2.59 -13.65
N THR A 74 -11.55 -3.33 -12.67
CA THR A 74 -11.88 -4.75 -12.80
C THR A 74 -13.27 -5.00 -12.26
N ALA A 75 -14.11 -5.69 -13.04
CA ALA A 75 -15.41 -6.16 -12.59
C ALA A 75 -15.25 -7.44 -11.74
N ASP A 76 -16.19 -7.68 -10.86
CA ASP A 76 -16.30 -8.94 -10.13
C ASP A 76 -16.84 -10.08 -11.01
N CYS A 77 -17.08 -11.26 -10.42
CA CYS A 77 -17.41 -12.48 -11.17
C CYS A 77 -18.77 -12.44 -11.89
N ASP A 78 -19.71 -11.64 -11.43
CA ASP A 78 -21.06 -11.48 -11.99
C ASP A 78 -21.32 -10.08 -12.56
N ASN A 79 -20.29 -9.24 -12.63
CA ASN A 79 -20.24 -7.94 -13.29
C ASN A 79 -21.13 -6.87 -12.64
N ASP A 80 -21.41 -6.94 -11.34
CA ASP A 80 -22.28 -5.99 -10.63
C ASP A 80 -21.53 -5.09 -9.63
N ALA A 81 -20.19 -5.29 -9.48
CA ALA A 81 -19.31 -4.44 -8.69
C ALA A 81 -17.96 -4.22 -9.38
N LEU A 82 -17.30 -3.12 -9.07
CA LEU A 82 -15.99 -2.78 -9.61
C LEU A 82 -14.95 -2.61 -8.49
N THR A 83 -13.72 -3.09 -8.73
CA THR A 83 -12.54 -2.57 -8.07
C THR A 83 -11.86 -1.55 -8.98
N VAL A 84 -11.47 -0.41 -8.40
CA VAL A 84 -10.75 0.66 -9.10
C VAL A 84 -9.43 0.87 -8.36
N VAL A 85 -8.33 0.36 -8.92
CA VAL A 85 -6.99 0.54 -8.36
C VAL A 85 -6.44 1.87 -8.85
N VAL A 86 -5.93 2.69 -7.92
CA VAL A 86 -5.49 4.05 -8.20
C VAL A 86 -4.16 4.40 -7.54
N GLU A 87 -3.41 5.30 -8.17
CA GLU A 87 -2.40 6.13 -7.51
C GLU A 87 -3.02 7.48 -7.13
N LYS A 88 -2.79 7.93 -5.89
CA LYS A 88 -3.38 9.16 -5.38
C LYS A 88 -2.36 10.27 -5.19
N ASP A 89 -2.71 11.50 -5.56
CA ASP A 89 -1.83 12.67 -5.35
C ASP A 89 -1.80 13.17 -3.89
N GLY A 90 -2.73 12.65 -3.06
CA GLY A 90 -2.83 13.06 -1.66
C GLY A 90 -3.95 12.33 -0.92
N PRO A 91 -4.40 12.82 0.24
CA PRO A 91 -5.45 12.19 1.04
C PRO A 91 -6.72 11.93 0.24
N ALA A 92 -7.24 10.69 0.31
CA ALA A 92 -8.44 10.33 -0.43
C ALA A 92 -9.72 10.92 0.19
N CYS A 93 -9.73 11.11 1.51
CA CYS A 93 -10.89 11.64 2.24
C CYS A 93 -10.87 13.17 2.32
N HIS A 94 -12.06 13.79 2.27
CA HIS A 94 -12.23 15.24 2.45
C HIS A 94 -11.84 15.73 3.87
N THR A 95 -11.74 14.82 4.84
CA THR A 95 -11.26 15.12 6.20
C THR A 95 -9.74 15.15 6.32
N GLY A 96 -9.02 14.91 5.23
CA GLY A 96 -7.55 14.87 5.20
C GLY A 96 -6.96 13.51 5.57
N THR A 97 -7.78 12.47 5.74
CA THR A 97 -7.30 11.10 5.98
C THR A 97 -7.06 10.35 4.68
N ASP A 98 -6.14 9.39 4.70
CA ASP A 98 -5.80 8.56 3.53
C ASP A 98 -6.97 7.72 3.01
N SER A 99 -7.86 7.32 3.90
CA SER A 99 -9.05 6.50 3.61
C SER A 99 -10.28 7.08 4.28
N CYS A 100 -11.46 6.82 3.71
CA CYS A 100 -12.75 7.12 4.33
C CYS A 100 -13.08 6.15 5.48
N PHE A 101 -12.42 5.00 5.55
CA PHE A 101 -12.66 3.95 6.55
C PHE A 101 -11.77 4.15 7.77
N THR A 102 -12.18 5.06 8.67
CA THR A 102 -11.40 5.45 9.86
C THR A 102 -12.05 5.03 11.19
N LYS A 103 -13.25 4.46 11.15
CA LYS A 103 -14.03 4.13 12.35
C LYS A 103 -14.30 2.63 12.38
N PRO A 104 -13.57 1.85 13.20
CA PRO A 104 -13.85 0.42 13.33
C PRO A 104 -15.22 0.19 13.94
N VAL A 105 -15.98 -0.75 13.38
CA VAL A 105 -17.27 -1.23 13.92
C VAL A 105 -17.04 -2.49 14.74
N TYR A 106 -16.08 -3.32 14.34
CA TYR A 106 -15.66 -4.53 15.04
C TYR A 106 -14.16 -4.74 14.85
N GLN A 107 -13.50 -5.21 15.90
CA GLN A 107 -12.11 -5.64 15.86
C GLN A 107 -11.97 -6.89 16.72
N SER A 108 -11.40 -7.94 16.16
CA SER A 108 -11.13 -9.17 16.91
C SER A 108 -10.05 -8.91 17.96
N SER A 109 -10.20 -9.52 19.15
CA SER A 109 -9.16 -9.55 20.18
C SER A 109 -8.13 -10.67 19.94
N GLU A 110 -8.47 -11.68 19.14
CA GLU A 110 -7.65 -12.86 18.89
C GLU A 110 -6.90 -12.81 17.56
N LEU A 111 -7.46 -12.10 16.58
CA LEU A 111 -6.88 -11.97 15.24
C LEU A 111 -6.39 -10.53 15.05
N SER A 112 -5.12 -10.38 14.75
CA SER A 112 -4.53 -9.10 14.37
C SER A 112 -4.20 -9.09 12.89
N GLU A 113 -4.54 -8.00 12.22
CA GLU A 113 -4.10 -7.75 10.86
C GLU A 113 -2.64 -7.32 10.88
N PHE A 114 -1.76 -8.15 10.31
CA PHE A 114 -0.37 -7.78 10.11
C PHE A 114 -0.21 -7.02 8.78
N SER A 115 0.47 -5.89 8.81
CA SER A 115 0.92 -5.18 7.62
C SER A 115 2.27 -4.52 7.85
N LEU A 116 3.05 -4.33 6.79
CA LEU A 116 4.34 -3.62 6.87
C LEU A 116 4.15 -2.16 7.33
N ASP A 117 3.10 -1.49 6.87
CA ASP A 117 2.75 -0.14 7.34
C ASP A 117 2.40 -0.10 8.83
N GLY A 118 1.70 -1.13 9.31
CA GLY A 118 1.39 -1.29 10.74
C GLY A 118 2.66 -1.49 11.57
N LEU A 119 3.58 -2.33 11.09
CA LEU A 119 4.87 -2.53 11.74
C LEU A 119 5.70 -1.23 11.71
N TYR A 120 5.77 -0.53 10.57
CA TYR A 120 6.48 0.74 10.47
C TYR A 120 5.91 1.80 11.43
N SER A 121 4.59 1.91 11.51
CA SER A 121 3.91 2.82 12.46
C SER A 121 4.24 2.47 13.91
N LEU A 122 4.29 1.18 14.26
CA LEU A 122 4.70 0.71 15.58
C LEU A 122 6.16 1.08 15.88
N LEU A 123 7.06 0.95 14.91
CA LEU A 123 8.47 1.31 15.07
C LEU A 123 8.66 2.82 15.28
N LEU A 124 7.92 3.65 14.54
CA LEU A 124 7.88 5.10 14.74
C LEU A 124 7.39 5.48 16.14
N ASP A 125 6.31 4.84 16.62
CA ASP A 125 5.78 5.07 17.97
C ASP A 125 6.80 4.66 19.05
N ARG A 126 7.46 3.51 18.89
CA ARG A 126 8.52 3.05 19.81
C ARG A 126 9.72 3.98 19.81
N ARG A 127 10.13 4.50 18.64
CA ARG A 127 11.22 5.48 18.55
C ARG A 127 10.86 6.79 19.26
N ALA A 128 9.61 7.24 19.14
CA ALA A 128 9.14 8.47 19.80
C ALA A 128 8.98 8.32 21.32
N LYS A 129 8.49 7.17 21.79
CA LYS A 129 8.16 6.93 23.21
C LYS A 129 9.28 6.26 24.00
N MET A 130 10.18 5.55 23.34
CA MET A 130 11.31 4.81 23.94
C MET A 130 10.91 3.97 25.17
N PRO A 131 9.91 3.05 25.04
CA PRO A 131 9.41 2.28 26.17
C PRO A 131 10.51 1.42 26.79
N GLU A 132 10.62 1.45 28.11
CA GLU A 132 11.60 0.67 28.89
C GLU A 132 11.43 -0.83 28.66
N GLY A 133 12.54 -1.57 28.57
CA GLY A 133 12.55 -3.02 28.35
C GLY A 133 12.25 -3.47 26.93
N SER A 134 12.01 -2.56 26.00
CA SER A 134 11.80 -2.87 24.58
C SER A 134 13.11 -3.12 23.85
N TYR A 135 13.21 -4.25 23.14
CA TYR A 135 14.37 -4.53 22.25
C TYR A 135 14.54 -3.46 21.17
N THR A 136 13.44 -2.96 20.61
CA THR A 136 13.47 -1.88 19.61
C THR A 136 14.05 -0.59 20.20
N THR A 137 13.66 -0.24 21.42
CA THR A 137 14.22 0.90 22.15
C THR A 137 15.73 0.74 22.32
N TYR A 138 16.18 -0.44 22.75
CA TYR A 138 17.61 -0.73 22.86
C TYR A 138 18.36 -0.51 21.55
N LEU A 139 17.79 -0.89 20.39
CA LEU A 139 18.42 -0.66 19.10
C LEU A 139 18.55 0.83 18.79
N PHE A 140 17.50 1.61 19.03
CA PHE A 140 17.52 3.06 18.80
C PHE A 140 18.48 3.78 19.76
N GLU A 141 18.56 3.37 21.04
CA GLU A 141 19.53 3.91 22.01
C GLU A 141 20.98 3.64 21.61
N LYS A 142 21.26 2.47 21.05
CA LYS A 142 22.62 2.12 20.58
C LYS A 142 22.95 2.75 19.21
N GLY A 143 21.94 3.26 18.51
CA GLY A 143 22.10 4.02 17.29
C GLY A 143 22.42 3.19 16.04
N ILE A 144 22.71 3.92 14.99
CA ILE A 144 22.84 3.39 13.62
C ILE A 144 23.86 2.25 13.48
N ASP A 145 24.99 2.31 14.16
CA ASP A 145 26.04 1.28 14.05
C ASP A 145 25.54 -0.09 14.57
N LYS A 146 24.77 -0.09 15.66
CA LYS A 146 24.17 -1.32 16.21
C LYS A 146 23.10 -1.87 15.31
N ILE A 147 22.27 -1.01 14.72
CA ILE A 147 21.24 -1.39 13.78
C ILE A 147 21.86 -2.02 12.53
N LEU A 148 22.87 -1.36 11.94
CA LEU A 148 23.58 -1.87 10.76
C LEU A 148 24.29 -3.20 11.05
N LYS A 149 24.88 -3.35 12.26
CA LYS A 149 25.48 -4.61 12.69
C LYS A 149 24.43 -5.73 12.66
N LYS A 150 23.22 -5.49 13.21
CA LYS A 150 22.14 -6.49 13.20
C LYS A 150 21.69 -6.82 11.77
N VAL A 151 21.52 -5.85 10.90
CA VAL A 151 21.19 -6.11 9.48
C VAL A 151 22.26 -7.03 8.84
N GLY A 152 23.55 -6.83 9.12
CA GLY A 152 24.62 -7.68 8.61
C GLY A 152 24.61 -9.10 9.21
N GLU A 153 24.35 -9.23 10.50
CA GLU A 153 24.20 -10.53 11.20
C GLU A 153 23.08 -11.34 10.57
N GLU A 154 21.84 -10.81 10.51
CA GLU A 154 20.66 -11.49 9.96
C GLU A 154 20.83 -11.82 8.46
N CYS A 155 21.47 -10.93 7.69
CA CYS A 155 21.79 -11.22 6.29
C CYS A 155 22.70 -12.45 6.16
N THR A 156 23.66 -12.60 7.07
CA THR A 156 24.58 -13.76 7.09
C THR A 156 23.85 -15.04 7.47
N GLU A 157 22.93 -14.96 8.43
CA GLU A 157 22.13 -16.10 8.91
C GLU A 157 21.17 -16.59 7.81
N VAL A 158 20.56 -15.67 7.04
CA VAL A 158 19.79 -16.01 5.82
C VAL A 158 20.64 -16.80 4.82
N ILE A 159 21.89 -16.40 4.60
CA ILE A 159 22.80 -17.09 3.65
C ILE A 159 23.13 -18.49 4.15
N ILE A 160 23.42 -18.64 5.45
CA ILE A 160 23.75 -19.93 6.07
C ILE A 160 22.57 -20.88 5.99
N ALA A 161 21.38 -20.44 6.44
CA ALA A 161 20.15 -21.24 6.42
C ALA A 161 19.74 -21.63 5.00
N GLY A 162 19.80 -20.68 4.05
CA GLY A 162 19.52 -20.93 2.64
C GLY A 162 20.51 -21.91 2.00
N LYS A 163 21.80 -21.83 2.35
CA LYS A 163 22.80 -22.79 1.88
C LYS A 163 22.61 -24.19 2.43
N ALA A 164 22.06 -24.29 3.65
CA ALA A 164 21.74 -25.57 4.30
C ALA A 164 20.42 -26.19 3.77
N ASP A 165 19.69 -25.52 2.89
CA ASP A 165 18.35 -25.89 2.40
C ASP A 165 17.32 -26.06 3.54
N ASP A 166 17.54 -25.39 4.68
CA ASP A 166 16.58 -25.33 5.78
C ASP A 166 15.56 -24.22 5.54
N LYS A 167 14.41 -24.62 4.97
CA LYS A 167 13.34 -23.68 4.64
C LYS A 167 12.75 -22.99 5.87
N ARG A 168 12.64 -23.69 6.99
CA ARG A 168 12.04 -23.12 8.21
C ARG A 168 12.95 -22.04 8.79
N GLU A 169 14.22 -22.37 8.94
CA GLU A 169 15.22 -21.44 9.45
C GLU A 169 15.40 -20.27 8.48
N THR A 170 15.43 -20.53 7.16
CA THR A 170 15.52 -19.45 6.16
C THR A 170 14.36 -18.47 6.27
N VAL A 171 13.12 -18.94 6.50
CA VAL A 171 11.94 -18.05 6.71
C VAL A 171 12.10 -17.23 7.99
N TYR A 172 12.60 -17.85 9.06
CA TYR A 172 12.85 -17.18 10.33
C TYR A 172 13.86 -16.05 10.18
N GLU A 173 15.01 -16.32 9.58
CA GLU A 173 16.08 -15.35 9.38
C GLU A 173 15.69 -14.22 8.38
N ILE A 174 14.90 -14.56 7.34
CA ILE A 174 14.34 -13.52 6.44
C ILE A 174 13.41 -12.58 7.22
N ALA A 175 12.61 -13.09 8.15
CA ALA A 175 11.72 -12.25 8.95
C ALA A 175 12.52 -11.33 9.89
N ASP A 176 13.58 -11.83 10.51
CA ASP A 176 14.47 -11.04 11.37
C ASP A 176 15.24 -9.99 10.56
N LEU A 177 15.76 -10.35 9.40
CA LEU A 177 16.37 -9.39 8.48
C LEU A 177 15.39 -8.30 8.08
N ALA A 178 14.16 -8.66 7.67
CA ALA A 178 13.13 -7.70 7.29
C ALA A 178 12.80 -6.74 8.44
N TYR A 179 12.68 -7.26 9.67
CA TYR A 179 12.44 -6.45 10.86
C TYR A 179 13.58 -5.44 11.10
N HIS A 180 14.84 -5.88 11.08
CA HIS A 180 15.99 -5.00 11.31
C HIS A 180 16.20 -3.98 10.18
N VAL A 181 15.86 -4.34 8.94
CA VAL A 181 15.80 -3.37 7.82
C VAL A 181 14.73 -2.32 8.07
N MET A 182 13.57 -2.68 8.60
CA MET A 182 12.53 -1.69 8.94
C MET A 182 12.91 -0.81 10.14
N VAL A 183 13.65 -1.32 11.12
CA VAL A 183 14.25 -0.47 12.18
C VAL A 183 15.25 0.52 11.58
N LEU A 184 16.09 0.09 10.64
CA LEU A 184 17.01 0.95 9.92
C LEU A 184 16.29 2.05 9.13
N THR A 185 15.26 1.69 8.38
CA THR A 185 14.47 2.68 7.61
C THR A 185 13.82 3.71 8.53
N THR A 186 13.28 3.27 9.68
CA THR A 186 12.73 4.17 10.71
C THR A 186 13.80 5.12 11.27
N GLU A 187 15.00 4.63 11.56
CA GLU A 187 16.12 5.43 12.05
C GLU A 187 16.56 6.49 11.04
N MET A 188 16.57 6.13 9.75
CA MET A 188 16.96 7.02 8.65
C MET A 188 15.84 7.93 8.14
N GLY A 189 14.61 7.78 8.62
CA GLY A 189 13.45 8.51 8.11
C GLY A 189 13.01 8.09 6.70
N ILE A 190 13.35 6.86 6.29
CA ILE A 190 12.94 6.27 5.01
C ILE A 190 11.60 5.57 5.22
N THR A 191 10.62 5.84 4.35
CA THR A 191 9.29 5.23 4.44
C THR A 191 9.22 3.90 3.68
N VAL A 192 8.23 3.08 4.02
CA VAL A 192 7.90 1.87 3.24
C VAL A 192 7.56 2.24 1.79
N GLU A 193 6.90 3.38 1.59
CA GLU A 193 6.55 3.90 0.27
C GLU A 193 7.79 4.27 -0.56
N ASP A 194 8.84 4.85 0.04
CA ASP A 194 10.08 5.16 -0.67
C ASP A 194 10.73 3.90 -1.23
N VAL A 195 10.79 2.83 -0.41
CA VAL A 195 11.33 1.53 -0.85
C VAL A 195 10.45 0.90 -1.93
N HIS A 196 9.14 0.95 -1.77
CA HIS A 196 8.19 0.44 -2.76
C HIS A 196 8.33 1.19 -4.11
N ARG A 197 8.41 2.52 -4.08
CA ARG A 197 8.59 3.35 -5.29
C ARG A 197 9.88 3.03 -6.01
N GLU A 198 10.97 2.83 -5.29
CA GLU A 198 12.27 2.43 -5.87
C GLU A 198 12.19 1.03 -6.50
N LEU A 199 11.53 0.07 -5.84
CA LEU A 199 11.33 -1.28 -6.41
C LEU A 199 10.44 -1.22 -7.66
N ALA A 200 9.35 -0.45 -7.63
CA ALA A 200 8.45 -0.28 -8.77
C ALA A 200 9.17 0.34 -9.96
N SER A 201 10.05 1.34 -9.74
CA SER A 201 10.83 1.96 -10.81
C SER A 201 11.76 0.98 -11.52
N ARG A 202 12.24 -0.05 -10.80
CA ARG A 202 13.12 -1.08 -11.34
C ARG A 202 12.39 -2.20 -12.08
N HIS A 203 11.08 -2.34 -11.87
CA HIS A 203 10.28 -3.39 -12.48
C HIS A 203 10.18 -3.27 -14.01
N VAL A 204 10.36 -2.07 -14.55
CA VAL A 204 10.31 -1.75 -15.99
C VAL A 204 11.66 -1.95 -16.69
N ILE A 205 12.74 -2.28 -15.97
CA ILE A 205 14.09 -2.36 -16.52
C ILE A 205 14.46 -3.83 -16.75
N ASP A 206 14.35 -4.30 -18.00
CA ASP A 206 14.74 -5.65 -18.44
C ASP A 206 16.27 -5.92 -18.38
N HIS A 207 17.10 -4.88 -18.16
CA HIS A 207 18.56 -4.99 -18.09
C HIS A 207 19.11 -4.41 -16.79
N LYS A 208 19.94 -5.22 -16.08
CA LYS A 208 20.65 -4.77 -14.88
C LYS A 208 21.77 -3.80 -15.26
N VAL A 209 21.45 -2.52 -15.40
CA VAL A 209 22.40 -1.44 -15.73
C VAL A 209 23.59 -1.35 -14.75
N LYS A 210 23.48 -1.91 -13.54
CA LYS A 210 24.55 -1.89 -12.52
C LYS A 210 25.68 -2.91 -12.75
N GLN A 211 25.43 -3.99 -13.50
CA GLN A 211 26.49 -5.01 -13.75
C GLN A 211 27.46 -4.58 -14.84
N GLU A 212 27.07 -3.72 -15.78
CA GLU A 212 27.94 -3.21 -16.84
C GLU A 212 28.96 -2.15 -16.36
N LYS A 213 28.78 -1.57 -15.16
CA LYS A 213 29.69 -0.57 -14.59
C LYS A 213 30.69 -1.13 -13.58
N MET A 214 30.73 -2.44 -13.38
CA MET A 214 31.62 -3.13 -12.45
C MET A 214 32.65 -4.06 -13.14
N THR A 215 32.76 -3.98 -14.47
CA THR A 215 33.82 -4.64 -15.26
C THR A 215 34.82 -3.64 -15.80
#